data_9c260519821f643670139bfa0afb785d
#
_entry.id   9c260519821f643670139bfa0afb785d
#
_cell.length_a   1.000
_cell.length_b   1.000
_cell.length_c   1.000
_cell.angle_alpha   90.00
_cell.angle_beta   90.00
_cell.angle_gamma   90.00
#
_symmetry.space_group_name_H-M   'P 1'
#
loop_
_entity.id
_entity.type
_entity.pdbx_description
1 polymer ?
#
loop_
_entity_poly.entity_id
_entity_poly.type
_entity_poly.pdbx_seq_one_letter_code
_entity_poly.pdbx_strand_id
1 'polypeptide(L)'
;MLDKNKIMILCKVVDNFGDIGVVYRLARALSDLRPNLELTLVVSNLESFHKMASQIDPTKRIQDFHYKNTTWKIVDWNLEVENGKLKTESEKLETENDTDKLSTFHFPLSIILECFQCGRPDWLEEQLFAPEFTRTVQIIQIDYLTAEEYADEFHLLKSGTRRANIKKIFFMPGFTEKTAGLIINQVENLGATASPSGVTPFAHAHCLHSVSATSGLHTLAQPAFKIFFFAYEDDCSAVVKGIADFQNKMRETDSDFSVVVYLAEGKSSAPFEEKWKILNSPFKIVKIPFLQQEEFDYFITTMDFLFVRGEDSLARAALTGLPYIWQAYKQDENYQLVKVNALIDRMKDYFEPKLFEPIQAFWQSYNDYENTTKSEPLTLMLLDSANHKNQKGFSDFAKKLHENGNLAEHLLNYIDGLSL
;
A
#
# COMPACT_ATOMS: atom_id res chain seq x y z
N MET A 1 17.71 -9.61 27.83
CA MET A 1 16.56 -10.27 27.22
C MET A 1 15.87 -9.28 26.29
N LEU A 2 15.54 -9.64 25.05
CA LEU A 2 14.82 -8.75 24.12
C LEU A 2 13.38 -8.56 24.62
N ASP A 3 12.94 -7.31 24.64
CA ASP A 3 11.52 -7.01 24.83
C ASP A 3 10.79 -7.12 23.49
N LYS A 4 10.12 -8.23 23.26
CA LYS A 4 9.44 -8.56 22.00
C LYS A 4 8.15 -7.76 21.80
N ASN A 5 7.69 -7.04 22.83
CA ASN A 5 6.50 -6.19 22.73
C ASN A 5 6.85 -4.73 22.38
N LYS A 6 8.12 -4.39 22.25
CA LYS A 6 8.56 -3.03 21.91
C LYS A 6 9.23 -3.03 20.54
N ILE A 7 8.56 -2.43 19.57
CA ILE A 7 9.02 -2.37 18.19
C ILE A 7 9.17 -0.91 17.76
N MET A 8 10.33 -0.57 17.22
CA MET A 8 10.57 0.69 16.53
C MET A 8 10.48 0.48 15.03
N ILE A 9 9.70 1.30 14.33
CA ILE A 9 9.55 1.26 12.87
C ILE A 9 10.13 2.53 12.29
N LEU A 10 11.12 2.39 11.41
CA LEU A 10 11.80 3.50 10.75
C LEU A 10 11.24 3.67 9.34
N CYS A 11 10.84 4.90 9.01
CA CYS A 11 10.33 5.29 7.70
C CYS A 11 10.96 6.59 7.23
N LYS A 12 11.88 6.50 6.26
CA LYS A 12 12.35 7.67 5.51
C LYS A 12 11.48 7.81 4.27
N VAL A 13 10.60 8.80 4.27
CA VAL A 13 9.65 9.04 3.18
C VAL A 13 10.40 9.59 1.97
N VAL A 14 10.41 8.85 0.88
CA VAL A 14 10.99 9.21 -0.43
C VAL A 14 9.86 9.47 -1.44
N ASP A 15 8.89 8.56 -1.53
CA ASP A 15 7.66 8.75 -2.32
C ASP A 15 6.52 9.20 -1.39
N ASN A 16 6.23 10.48 -1.39
CA ASN A 16 5.27 11.22 -0.56
C ASN A 16 4.29 10.41 0.31
N PHE A 17 3.50 9.52 -0.30
CA PHE A 17 2.48 8.72 0.37
C PHE A 17 2.75 7.21 0.32
N GLY A 18 3.62 6.75 -0.60
CA GLY A 18 3.91 5.34 -0.79
C GLY A 18 4.51 4.72 0.47
N ASP A 19 5.67 5.21 0.88
CA ASP A 19 6.42 4.63 2.00
C ASP A 19 5.66 4.72 3.32
N ILE A 20 5.18 5.93 3.66
CA ILE A 20 4.46 6.13 4.92
C ILE A 20 3.12 5.39 4.94
N GLY A 21 2.47 5.22 3.76
CA GLY A 21 1.23 4.46 3.64
C GLY A 21 1.40 2.99 4.00
N VAL A 22 2.43 2.35 3.48
CA VAL A 22 2.74 0.95 3.81
C VAL A 22 3.13 0.80 5.28
N VAL A 23 3.96 1.72 5.81
CA VAL A 23 4.37 1.69 7.24
C VAL A 23 3.17 1.90 8.16
N TYR A 24 2.28 2.84 7.85
CA TYR A 24 1.07 3.08 8.62
C TYR A 24 0.15 1.84 8.61
N ARG A 25 -0.02 1.22 7.45
CA ARG A 25 -0.77 -0.03 7.30
C ARG A 25 -0.16 -1.18 8.12
N LEU A 26 1.16 -1.34 8.06
CA LEU A 26 1.88 -2.35 8.84
C LEU A 26 1.70 -2.13 10.35
N ALA A 27 1.87 -0.89 10.82
CA ALA A 27 1.70 -0.54 12.24
C ALA A 27 0.29 -0.86 12.73
N ARG A 28 -0.75 -0.59 11.92
CA ARG A 28 -2.14 -0.96 12.23
C ARG A 28 -2.33 -2.47 12.29
N ALA A 29 -1.83 -3.20 11.29
CA ALA A 29 -1.93 -4.66 11.25
C ALA A 29 -1.23 -5.32 12.45
N LEU A 30 -0.05 -4.83 12.84
CA LEU A 30 0.66 -5.31 14.03
C LEU A 30 -0.12 -5.03 15.32
N SER A 31 -0.72 -3.84 15.45
CA SER A 31 -1.53 -3.46 16.61
C SER A 31 -2.82 -4.26 16.72
N ASP A 32 -3.47 -4.57 15.59
CA ASP A 32 -4.68 -5.39 15.54
C ASP A 32 -4.39 -6.85 15.96
N LEU A 33 -3.23 -7.39 15.56
CA LEU A 33 -2.81 -8.75 15.92
C LEU A 33 -2.27 -8.86 17.35
N ARG A 34 -1.67 -7.78 17.86
CA ARG A 34 -1.07 -7.75 19.21
C ARG A 34 -1.41 -6.43 19.92
N PRO A 35 -2.56 -6.34 20.61
CA PRO A 35 -3.04 -5.10 21.24
C PRO A 35 -2.12 -4.52 22.33
N ASN A 36 -1.23 -5.33 22.91
CA ASN A 36 -0.27 -4.88 23.95
C ASN A 36 1.09 -4.46 23.36
N LEU A 37 1.18 -4.29 22.04
CA LEU A 37 2.40 -3.89 21.38
C LEU A 37 2.67 -2.40 21.59
N GLU A 38 3.86 -2.07 22.07
CA GLU A 38 4.35 -0.70 22.17
C GLU A 38 5.09 -0.32 20.86
N LEU A 39 4.46 0.47 20.03
CA LEU A 39 5.05 0.93 18.77
C LEU A 39 5.66 2.33 18.88
N THR A 40 6.84 2.48 18.31
CA THR A 40 7.47 3.78 18.06
C THR A 40 7.70 3.91 16.56
N LEU A 41 7.06 4.87 15.90
CA LEU A 41 7.27 5.17 14.48
C LEU A 41 8.19 6.39 14.36
N VAL A 42 9.32 6.22 13.69
CA VAL A 42 10.29 7.30 13.39
C VAL A 42 10.13 7.67 11.92
N VAL A 43 9.62 8.87 11.65
CA VAL A 43 9.16 9.29 10.32
C VAL A 43 9.86 10.56 9.87
N SER A 44 10.37 10.60 8.64
CA SER A 44 11.11 11.77 8.12
C SER A 44 10.22 12.88 7.58
N ASN A 45 8.94 12.60 7.28
CA ASN A 45 8.00 13.59 6.76
C ASN A 45 6.64 13.44 7.47
N LEU A 46 6.48 14.23 8.54
CA LEU A 46 5.26 14.23 9.34
C LEU A 46 4.08 14.89 8.63
N GLU A 47 4.30 15.79 7.65
CA GLU A 47 3.23 16.40 6.85
C GLU A 47 2.57 15.35 5.95
N SER A 48 3.36 14.47 5.31
CA SER A 48 2.81 13.37 4.53
C SER A 48 2.04 12.40 5.41
N PHE A 49 2.52 12.15 6.63
CA PHE A 49 1.80 11.31 7.58
C PHE A 49 0.50 11.97 8.08
N HIS A 50 0.51 13.27 8.36
CA HIS A 50 -0.70 14.03 8.73
C HIS A 50 -1.83 13.91 7.70
N LYS A 51 -1.50 13.94 6.40
CA LYS A 51 -2.50 13.78 5.34
C LYS A 51 -3.18 12.41 5.34
N MET A 52 -2.49 11.38 5.82
CA MET A 52 -3.04 10.01 5.97
C MET A 52 -3.72 9.80 7.31
N ALA A 53 -3.24 10.47 8.35
CA ALA A 53 -3.71 10.35 9.73
C ALA A 53 -3.78 11.75 10.35
N SER A 54 -4.93 12.39 10.26
CA SER A 54 -5.14 13.80 10.64
C SER A 54 -4.86 14.11 12.12
N GLN A 55 -4.75 13.09 12.97
CA GLN A 55 -4.34 13.22 14.37
C GLN A 55 -2.85 13.60 14.53
N ILE A 56 -2.02 13.37 13.50
CA ILE A 56 -0.60 13.73 13.52
C ILE A 56 -0.47 15.25 13.43
N ASP A 57 0.27 15.84 14.34
CA ASP A 57 0.66 17.24 14.32
C ASP A 57 2.06 17.37 13.72
N PRO A 58 2.21 17.91 12.48
CA PRO A 58 3.52 17.97 11.83
C PRO A 58 4.55 18.88 12.54
N THR A 59 4.07 19.74 13.44
CA THR A 59 4.94 20.66 14.18
C THR A 59 5.57 20.04 15.43
N LYS A 60 5.03 18.90 15.90
CA LYS A 60 5.53 18.20 17.09
C LYS A 60 6.57 17.17 16.73
N ARG A 61 7.76 17.33 17.27
CA ARG A 61 8.89 16.41 17.09
C ARG A 61 8.64 15.02 17.71
N ILE A 62 7.86 14.97 18.80
CA ILE A 62 7.44 13.75 19.50
C ILE A 62 6.02 13.93 19.91
N GLN A 63 5.18 12.90 19.66
CA GLN A 63 3.79 12.91 20.01
C GLN A 63 3.22 11.49 20.18
N ASP A 64 2.13 11.39 20.91
CA ASP A 64 1.37 10.17 21.01
C ASP A 64 0.27 10.15 19.94
N PHE A 65 0.08 8.99 19.33
CA PHE A 65 -0.95 8.73 18.33
C PHE A 65 -1.85 7.59 18.82
N HIS A 66 -3.15 7.83 18.84
CA HIS A 66 -4.11 6.84 19.33
C HIS A 66 -4.71 6.05 18.16
N TYR A 67 -4.49 4.74 18.15
CA TYR A 67 -5.10 3.81 17.22
C TYR A 67 -5.90 2.76 17.99
N LYS A 68 -7.24 2.78 17.87
CA LYS A 68 -8.15 1.91 18.65
C LYS A 68 -7.81 1.97 20.14
N ASN A 69 -7.43 0.84 20.73
CA ASN A 69 -7.07 0.71 22.16
C ASN A 69 -5.55 0.77 22.38
N THR A 70 -4.77 1.12 21.36
CA THR A 70 -3.30 1.22 21.44
C THR A 70 -2.84 2.67 21.30
N THR A 71 -1.68 2.98 21.86
CA THR A 71 -1.03 4.28 21.69
C THR A 71 0.35 4.06 21.13
N TRP A 72 0.63 4.67 19.99
CA TRP A 72 1.94 4.67 19.37
C TRP A 72 2.68 5.95 19.72
N LYS A 73 4.00 5.89 19.82
CA LYS A 73 4.86 7.04 19.89
C LYS A 73 5.32 7.40 18.48
N ILE A 74 5.06 8.64 18.05
CA ILE A 74 5.54 9.16 16.77
C ILE A 74 6.72 10.08 17.04
N VAL A 75 7.81 9.90 16.31
CA VAL A 75 9.07 10.62 16.46
C VAL A 75 9.53 11.16 15.12
N ASP A 76 9.92 12.42 15.07
CA ASP A 76 10.54 12.99 13.89
C ASP A 76 11.93 12.37 13.66
N TRP A 77 12.18 11.93 12.43
CA TRP A 77 13.47 11.39 12.00
C TRP A 77 14.63 12.35 12.26
N ASN A 78 14.39 13.65 12.03
CA ASN A 78 15.36 14.73 12.14
C ASN A 78 15.49 15.28 13.58
N LEU A 79 15.23 14.44 14.56
CA LEU A 79 15.35 14.79 15.96
C LEU A 79 16.81 15.11 16.28
N GLU A 80 17.09 16.31 16.83
CA GLU A 80 18.42 16.65 17.29
C GLU A 80 18.60 16.22 18.75
N VAL A 81 19.58 15.34 18.97
CA VAL A 81 19.92 14.84 20.30
C VAL A 81 21.39 15.21 20.59
N GLU A 82 21.65 15.90 21.68
CA GLU A 82 23.00 16.21 22.13
C GLU A 82 23.23 15.69 23.55
N ASN A 83 24.29 14.91 23.76
CA ASN A 83 24.59 14.25 25.04
C ASN A 83 23.42 13.46 25.65
N GLY A 84 22.63 12.80 24.80
CA GLY A 84 21.44 12.03 25.22
C GLY A 84 20.23 12.89 25.63
N LYS A 85 20.26 14.20 25.36
CA LYS A 85 19.14 15.14 25.61
C LYS A 85 18.65 15.74 24.32
N LEU A 86 17.35 15.92 24.21
CA LEU A 86 16.73 16.63 23.10
C LEU A 86 17.17 18.11 23.08
N LYS A 87 17.62 18.59 21.93
CA LYS A 87 17.72 20.03 21.70
C LYS A 87 16.31 20.60 21.49
N THR A 88 15.86 21.42 22.43
CA THR A 88 14.64 22.21 22.24
C THR A 88 15.05 23.61 21.73
N GLU A 89 14.45 24.03 20.60
CA GLU A 89 14.69 25.37 20.00
C GLU A 89 14.13 26.53 20.83
N SER A 90 13.74 26.34 22.07
CA SER A 90 13.19 27.40 22.90
C SER A 90 13.86 27.45 24.26
N GLU A 91 14.82 28.36 24.39
CA GLU A 91 15.21 28.95 25.68
C GLU A 91 14.10 29.78 26.34
N LYS A 92 12.84 29.51 26.08
CA LYS A 92 11.69 30.18 26.71
C LYS A 92 10.55 29.19 26.90
N LEU A 93 10.64 28.36 27.92
CA LEU A 93 9.44 27.83 28.56
C LEU A 93 9.73 27.64 30.05
N GLU A 94 9.26 28.61 30.77
CA GLU A 94 9.06 28.60 32.19
C GLU A 94 8.06 27.48 32.54
N THR A 95 8.54 26.49 33.27
CA THR A 95 7.93 25.93 34.45
C THR A 95 8.74 24.72 34.89
N GLU A 96 9.21 24.74 36.10
CA GLU A 96 10.09 23.76 36.75
C GLU A 96 9.55 22.34 36.89
N ASN A 97 8.38 22.02 36.35
CA ASN A 97 7.72 20.72 36.52
C ASN A 97 7.82 19.76 35.32
N ASP A 98 8.34 20.19 34.16
CA ASP A 98 8.47 19.32 32.96
C ASP A 98 9.90 18.86 32.67
N THR A 99 10.90 19.42 33.35
CA THR A 99 12.31 19.07 33.14
C THR A 99 12.70 17.67 33.62
N ASP A 100 11.98 17.08 34.55
CA ASP A 100 12.24 15.73 35.03
C ASP A 100 11.76 14.61 34.07
N LYS A 101 10.88 14.91 33.12
CA LYS A 101 10.42 13.96 32.10
C LYS A 101 11.29 13.89 30.85
N LEU A 102 12.18 14.87 30.64
CA LEU A 102 13.09 14.95 29.49
C LEU A 102 14.48 14.37 29.73
N SER A 103 14.79 13.96 30.93
CA SER A 103 16.17 13.61 31.35
C SER A 103 16.55 12.16 31.10
N THR A 104 16.58 11.65 29.99
CA THR A 104 17.14 10.41 29.45
C THR A 104 16.12 9.75 28.51
N PHE A 105 16.16 10.19 27.26
CA PHE A 105 15.37 9.57 26.20
C PHE A 105 15.98 8.20 25.88
N HIS A 106 15.56 7.18 26.63
CA HIS A 106 15.93 5.80 26.36
C HIS A 106 14.80 5.13 25.58
N PHE A 107 14.94 5.12 24.27
CA PHE A 107 14.10 4.22 23.47
C PHE A 107 14.40 2.78 23.86
N PRO A 108 13.35 1.96 24.04
CA PRO A 108 13.54 0.54 24.23
C PRO A 108 13.98 -0.10 22.91
N LEU A 109 15.29 -0.12 22.68
CA LEU A 109 15.89 -0.68 21.47
C LEU A 109 16.03 -2.19 21.63
N SER A 110 15.02 -2.92 21.18
CA SER A 110 15.09 -4.40 21.11
C SER A 110 14.85 -4.87 19.69
N ILE A 111 13.77 -4.42 19.08
CA ILE A 111 13.37 -4.75 17.69
C ILE A 111 13.26 -3.45 16.91
N ILE A 112 13.97 -3.38 15.79
CA ILE A 112 13.94 -2.24 14.86
C ILE A 112 13.55 -2.77 13.49
N LEU A 113 12.47 -2.22 12.92
CA LEU A 113 12.07 -2.45 11.54
C LEU A 113 12.63 -1.31 10.69
N GLU A 114 13.58 -1.59 9.81
CA GLU A 114 14.06 -0.67 8.78
C GLU A 114 13.23 -0.87 7.51
N CYS A 115 12.31 0.04 7.21
CA CYS A 115 11.47 -0.08 6.02
C CYS A 115 12.17 0.55 4.80
N PHE A 116 12.12 -0.16 3.66
CA PHE A 116 12.56 0.33 2.34
C PHE A 116 14.02 0.78 2.30
N GLN A 117 14.89 0.05 2.98
CA GLN A 117 16.33 0.35 3.03
C GLN A 117 16.63 1.79 3.52
N CYS A 118 15.74 2.35 4.36
CA CYS A 118 15.82 3.75 4.79
C CYS A 118 17.05 4.09 5.62
N GLY A 119 17.78 3.10 6.12
CA GLY A 119 18.84 3.30 7.10
C GLY A 119 18.29 3.75 8.46
N ARG A 120 19.10 4.49 9.19
CA ARG A 120 18.76 4.98 10.54
C ARG A 120 19.10 6.47 10.65
N PRO A 121 18.35 7.27 11.43
CA PRO A 121 18.76 8.64 11.73
C PRO A 121 20.05 8.66 12.57
N ASP A 122 20.83 9.73 12.46
CA ASP A 122 22.15 9.84 13.09
C ASP A 122 22.10 9.61 14.60
N TRP A 123 21.11 10.17 15.28
CA TRP A 123 20.94 10.00 16.73
C TRP A 123 20.74 8.54 17.14
N LEU A 124 20.08 7.73 16.31
CA LEU A 124 19.88 6.31 16.57
C LEU A 124 21.13 5.50 16.24
N GLU A 125 21.80 5.85 15.15
CA GLU A 125 23.07 5.22 14.75
C GLU A 125 24.15 5.45 15.83
N GLU A 126 24.28 6.69 16.33
CA GLU A 126 25.19 7.02 17.44
C GLU A 126 24.87 6.21 18.70
N GLN A 127 23.60 6.11 19.09
CA GLN A 127 23.17 5.34 20.25
C GLN A 127 23.48 3.84 20.12
N LEU A 128 23.19 3.23 18.97
CA LEU A 128 23.40 1.80 18.72
C LEU A 128 24.87 1.42 18.71
N PHE A 129 25.73 2.33 18.25
CA PHE A 129 27.18 2.09 18.11
C PHE A 129 28.03 2.78 19.19
N ALA A 130 27.39 3.39 20.18
CA ALA A 130 28.10 3.91 21.36
C ALA A 130 28.86 2.78 22.10
N PRO A 131 30.10 3.01 22.57
CA PRO A 131 30.91 1.97 23.21
C PRO A 131 30.21 1.26 24.38
N GLU A 132 29.43 2.01 25.14
CA GLU A 132 28.66 1.54 26.31
C GLU A 132 27.40 0.77 25.98
N PHE A 133 26.96 0.77 24.71
CA PHE A 133 25.74 0.04 24.30
C PHE A 133 26.02 -1.46 24.16
N THR A 134 25.56 -2.26 25.11
CA THR A 134 25.83 -3.70 25.18
C THR A 134 24.59 -4.58 24.92
N ARG A 135 23.40 -3.96 24.83
CA ARG A 135 22.15 -4.72 24.63
C ARG A 135 22.13 -5.37 23.25
N THR A 136 21.47 -6.51 23.16
CA THR A 136 21.20 -7.13 21.87
C THR A 136 20.04 -6.42 21.18
N VAL A 137 20.20 -6.12 19.88
CA VAL A 137 19.16 -5.55 19.03
C VAL A 137 18.99 -6.43 17.80
N GLN A 138 17.74 -6.71 17.46
CA GLN A 138 17.40 -7.30 16.18
C GLN A 138 16.87 -6.23 15.22
N ILE A 139 17.59 -6.01 14.13
CA ILE A 139 17.14 -5.20 13.01
C ILE A 139 16.50 -6.13 11.98
N ILE A 140 15.31 -5.78 11.54
CA ILE A 140 14.56 -6.48 10.50
C ILE A 140 14.36 -5.48 9.36
N GLN A 141 15.06 -5.68 8.26
CA GLN A 141 14.90 -4.85 7.08
C GLN A 141 13.72 -5.35 6.25
N ILE A 142 12.64 -4.57 6.25
CA ILE A 142 11.47 -4.81 5.39
C ILE A 142 11.71 -4.07 4.08
N ASP A 143 11.80 -4.83 2.99
CA ASP A 143 12.06 -4.26 1.66
C ASP A 143 10.77 -3.88 0.94
N TYR A 144 10.90 -3.30 -0.25
CA TYR A 144 9.77 -3.03 -1.14
C TYR A 144 9.11 -4.32 -1.60
N LEU A 145 7.80 -4.26 -1.86
CA LEU A 145 7.07 -5.37 -2.45
C LEU A 145 7.58 -5.65 -3.87
N THR A 146 7.93 -6.90 -4.14
CA THR A 146 8.31 -7.32 -5.48
C THR A 146 7.87 -8.76 -5.77
N ALA A 147 7.65 -9.04 -7.06
CA ALA A 147 7.40 -10.39 -7.58
C ALA A 147 8.68 -11.06 -8.13
N GLU A 148 9.80 -10.33 -8.13
CA GLU A 148 11.09 -10.84 -8.63
C GLU A 148 11.62 -12.00 -7.78
N GLU A 149 12.34 -12.93 -8.40
CA GLU A 149 12.79 -14.15 -7.75
C GLU A 149 13.75 -13.92 -6.57
N TYR A 150 14.53 -12.84 -6.60
CA TYR A 150 15.44 -12.54 -5.50
C TYR A 150 14.73 -12.37 -4.14
N ALA A 151 13.45 -11.97 -4.14
CA ALA A 151 12.69 -11.86 -2.89
C ALA A 151 12.57 -13.22 -2.18
N ASP A 152 12.38 -14.29 -2.94
CA ASP A 152 12.31 -15.66 -2.43
C ASP A 152 13.64 -16.12 -1.80
N GLU A 153 14.78 -15.65 -2.35
CA GLU A 153 16.12 -16.01 -1.91
C GLU A 153 16.61 -15.19 -0.73
N PHE A 154 16.22 -13.89 -0.69
CA PHE A 154 16.69 -12.96 0.32
C PHE A 154 15.84 -12.98 1.60
N HIS A 155 14.64 -13.54 1.57
CA HIS A 155 13.80 -13.61 2.76
C HIS A 155 14.50 -14.39 3.89
N LEU A 156 14.58 -13.76 5.07
CA LEU A 156 15.28 -14.25 6.27
C LEU A 156 16.80 -14.38 6.13
N LEU A 157 17.40 -13.91 5.04
CA LEU A 157 18.85 -13.90 4.89
C LEU A 157 19.47 -12.95 5.94
N LYS A 158 20.53 -13.43 6.60
CA LYS A 158 21.28 -12.66 7.58
C LYS A 158 22.22 -11.68 6.91
N SER A 159 22.25 -10.45 7.40
CA SER A 159 23.20 -9.43 6.97
C SER A 159 24.27 -9.21 8.05
N GLY A 160 25.49 -8.93 7.63
CA GLY A 160 26.57 -8.55 8.53
C GLY A 160 26.33 -7.18 9.16
N THR A 161 26.75 -7.01 10.41
CA THR A 161 26.71 -5.74 11.13
C THR A 161 28.08 -5.44 11.74
N ARG A 162 28.32 -4.16 12.08
CA ARG A 162 29.59 -3.73 12.69
C ARG A 162 29.80 -4.22 14.13
N ARG A 163 28.76 -4.80 14.76
CA ARG A 163 28.78 -5.28 16.16
C ARG A 163 28.05 -6.60 16.32
N ALA A 164 28.58 -7.52 17.07
CA ALA A 164 28.01 -8.87 17.29
C ALA A 164 26.65 -8.85 18.04
N ASN A 165 26.42 -7.83 18.88
CA ASN A 165 25.15 -7.66 19.61
C ASN A 165 24.04 -7.02 18.76
N ILE A 166 24.36 -6.54 17.56
CA ILE A 166 23.38 -6.02 16.61
C ILE A 166 23.22 -7.05 15.48
N LYS A 167 22.07 -7.65 15.39
CA LYS A 167 21.74 -8.65 14.37
C LYS A 167 20.84 -8.03 13.32
N LYS A 168 21.01 -8.40 12.05
CA LYS A 168 20.17 -7.90 10.94
C LYS A 168 19.76 -9.04 10.03
N ILE A 169 18.50 -9.02 9.59
CA ILE A 169 17.95 -9.91 8.55
C ILE A 169 17.19 -9.09 7.52
N PHE A 170 16.98 -9.69 6.35
CA PHE A 170 16.03 -9.21 5.36
C PHE A 170 14.68 -9.88 5.54
N PHE A 171 13.61 -9.10 5.44
CA PHE A 171 12.22 -9.57 5.52
C PHE A 171 11.49 -9.08 4.26
N MET A 172 11.36 -9.99 3.28
CA MET A 172 10.95 -9.64 1.93
C MET A 172 9.44 -9.79 1.75
N PRO A 173 8.68 -8.69 1.60
CA PRO A 173 7.31 -8.78 1.10
C PRO A 173 7.29 -9.37 -0.31
N GLY A 174 6.30 -10.19 -0.63
CA GLY A 174 6.26 -10.82 -1.95
C GLY A 174 5.01 -11.65 -2.20
N PHE A 175 4.97 -12.30 -3.34
CA PHE A 175 3.80 -12.99 -3.87
C PHE A 175 3.86 -14.51 -3.73
N THR A 176 4.88 -15.06 -3.06
CA THR A 176 5.10 -16.49 -2.91
C THR A 176 5.13 -16.92 -1.45
N GLU A 177 4.98 -18.21 -1.21
CA GLU A 177 5.10 -18.82 0.12
C GLU A 177 6.52 -18.77 0.72
N LYS A 178 7.53 -18.44 -0.11
CA LYS A 178 8.93 -18.28 0.30
C LYS A 178 9.24 -16.85 0.78
N THR A 179 8.29 -15.95 0.68
CA THR A 179 8.41 -14.56 1.11
C THR A 179 7.59 -14.31 2.38
N ALA A 180 7.62 -13.08 2.89
CA ALA A 180 6.80 -12.69 4.03
C ALA A 180 5.30 -12.55 3.70
N GLY A 181 4.90 -12.69 2.43
CA GLY A 181 3.54 -12.43 1.99
C GLY A 181 3.20 -10.94 1.90
N LEU A 182 1.92 -10.62 1.95
CA LEU A 182 1.39 -9.27 1.88
C LEU A 182 0.81 -8.84 3.23
N ILE A 183 0.67 -7.52 3.46
CA ILE A 183 -0.09 -7.03 4.62
C ILE A 183 -1.58 -7.27 4.33
N ILE A 184 -2.24 -8.08 5.14
CA ILE A 184 -3.67 -8.41 5.01
C ILE A 184 -4.42 -7.76 6.16
N ASN A 185 -5.38 -6.89 5.85
CA ASN A 185 -6.23 -6.23 6.83
C ASN A 185 -7.57 -7.00 6.98
N GLN A 186 -8.30 -6.75 8.07
CA GLN A 186 -9.59 -7.41 8.34
C GLN A 186 -10.65 -7.17 7.24
N VAL A 187 -10.64 -6.00 6.59
CA VAL A 187 -11.57 -5.66 5.49
C VAL A 187 -11.39 -6.58 4.29
N GLU A 188 -10.14 -6.93 3.99
CA GLU A 188 -9.78 -7.83 2.89
C GLU A 188 -10.25 -9.28 3.15
N ASN A 189 -10.21 -9.72 4.41
CA ASN A 189 -10.72 -11.02 4.82
C ASN A 189 -12.25 -11.13 4.69
N LEU A 190 -12.98 -10.02 4.86
CA LEU A 190 -14.44 -9.99 4.66
C LEU A 190 -14.85 -10.18 3.19
N GLY A 191 -14.05 -9.69 2.25
CA GLY A 191 -14.27 -9.88 0.81
C GLY A 191 -14.10 -11.33 0.36
N ALA A 192 -13.14 -12.06 0.93
CA ALA A 192 -12.85 -13.45 0.57
C ALA A 192 -13.88 -14.46 1.12
N THR A 193 -14.71 -14.07 2.10
CA THR A 193 -15.71 -14.95 2.76
C THR A 193 -17.16 -14.60 2.46
N ALA A 194 -17.44 -13.58 1.65
CA ALA A 194 -18.79 -13.17 1.31
C ALA A 194 -19.46 -14.14 0.31
N SER A 195 -19.85 -15.30 0.81
CA SER A 195 -20.98 -16.07 0.27
C SER A 195 -22.29 -15.34 0.62
N PRO A 196 -23.36 -15.39 -0.22
CA PRO A 196 -24.53 -14.50 -0.12
C PRO A 196 -25.50 -14.92 0.99
N SER A 197 -25.13 -14.70 2.24
CA SER A 197 -26.06 -14.84 3.36
C SER A 197 -25.81 -13.76 4.41
N GLY A 198 -26.52 -12.64 4.23
CA GLY A 198 -27.13 -11.86 5.29
C GLY A 198 -26.29 -11.41 6.46
N VAL A 199 -25.28 -10.54 6.27
CA VAL A 199 -24.79 -9.70 7.34
C VAL A 199 -24.76 -8.25 6.84
N THR A 200 -25.57 -7.39 7.47
CA THR A 200 -25.66 -5.97 7.20
C THR A 200 -24.31 -5.29 7.46
N PRO A 201 -23.79 -4.50 6.49
CA PRO A 201 -22.56 -3.75 6.71
C PRO A 201 -22.79 -2.62 7.70
N PHE A 202 -21.87 -2.51 8.63
CA PHE A 202 -21.86 -1.48 9.66
C PHE A 202 -21.77 -0.06 9.10
N ALA A 203 -22.29 0.85 9.84
CA ALA A 203 -22.48 2.30 9.88
C ALA A 203 -21.47 3.26 9.18
N HIS A 204 -20.63 2.83 8.24
CA HIS A 204 -19.76 3.70 7.42
C HIS A 204 -20.40 4.12 6.09
N ALA A 205 -21.69 3.82 5.91
CA ALA A 205 -22.52 4.34 4.81
C ALA A 205 -22.58 5.90 4.75
N HIS A 206 -22.11 6.58 5.78
CA HIS A 206 -22.11 8.06 5.81
C HIS A 206 -21.10 8.68 4.83
N CYS A 207 -19.96 8.06 4.55
CA CYS A 207 -18.99 8.66 3.62
C CYS A 207 -19.41 8.48 2.16
N LEU A 208 -19.95 7.30 1.80
CA LEU A 208 -20.53 7.10 0.46
C LEU A 208 -21.80 7.94 0.25
N HIS A 209 -22.55 8.27 1.32
CA HIS A 209 -23.69 9.20 1.25
C HIS A 209 -23.24 10.64 1.05
N SER A 210 -22.09 11.08 1.58
CA SER A 210 -21.56 12.43 1.34
C SER A 210 -21.03 12.62 -0.08
N VAL A 211 -20.37 11.59 -0.64
CA VAL A 211 -19.97 11.57 -2.06
C VAL A 211 -21.21 11.51 -2.96
N SER A 212 -22.26 10.77 -2.55
CA SER A 212 -23.56 10.70 -3.24
C SER A 212 -24.31 12.01 -3.24
N ALA A 213 -24.31 12.76 -2.13
CA ALA A 213 -25.10 13.99 -1.97
C ALA A 213 -24.55 15.19 -2.77
N THR A 214 -23.24 15.19 -3.10
CA THR A 214 -22.62 16.28 -3.87
C THR A 214 -22.49 16.01 -5.36
N SER A 215 -22.69 14.76 -5.83
CA SER A 215 -22.37 14.36 -7.21
C SER A 215 -23.56 13.86 -8.05
N GLY A 216 -24.80 14.10 -7.65
CA GLY A 216 -25.95 13.75 -8.51
C GLY A 216 -26.14 12.25 -8.79
N LEU A 217 -25.73 11.36 -7.90
CA LEU A 217 -25.82 9.90 -8.03
C LEU A 217 -27.25 9.34 -7.94
N HIS A 218 -28.27 10.20 -8.01
CA HIS A 218 -29.68 9.82 -7.76
C HIS A 218 -30.42 9.13 -8.93
N THR A 219 -29.74 8.80 -10.04
CA THR A 219 -30.47 8.15 -11.15
C THR A 219 -29.60 7.24 -12.02
N LEU A 220 -28.92 6.24 -11.46
CA LEU A 220 -28.51 5.09 -12.28
C LEU A 220 -29.50 3.96 -12.04
N ALA A 221 -30.56 3.93 -12.83
CA ALA A 221 -31.62 2.90 -12.78
C ALA A 221 -31.15 1.53 -13.33
N GLN A 222 -29.94 1.42 -13.85
CA GLN A 222 -29.31 0.20 -14.36
C GLN A 222 -27.93 0.01 -13.71
N PRO A 223 -27.52 -1.23 -13.40
CA PRO A 223 -26.19 -1.51 -12.87
C PRO A 223 -25.14 -1.16 -13.92
N ALA A 224 -24.33 -0.13 -13.65
CA ALA A 224 -23.23 0.26 -14.52
C ALA A 224 -21.98 -0.57 -14.21
N PHE A 225 -21.16 -0.89 -15.23
CA PHE A 225 -19.84 -1.47 -15.06
C PHE A 225 -18.89 -0.40 -14.49
N LYS A 226 -18.32 -0.67 -13.32
CA LYS A 226 -17.57 0.30 -12.52
C LYS A 226 -16.09 0.07 -12.67
N ILE A 227 -15.37 1.07 -13.14
CA ILE A 227 -13.92 1.06 -13.28
C ILE A 227 -13.32 2.08 -12.30
N PHE A 228 -12.41 1.66 -11.43
CA PHE A 228 -11.59 2.58 -10.66
C PHE A 228 -10.33 2.91 -11.43
N PHE A 229 -9.98 4.20 -11.55
CA PHE A 229 -8.76 4.65 -12.21
C PHE A 229 -7.90 5.48 -11.26
N PHE A 230 -6.77 4.90 -10.88
CA PHE A 230 -5.72 5.52 -10.07
C PHE A 230 -4.36 5.20 -10.70
N ALA A 231 -3.73 6.18 -11.36
CA ALA A 231 -2.54 6.00 -12.18
C ALA A 231 -1.50 7.11 -11.92
N TYR A 232 -0.28 6.92 -12.41
CA TYR A 232 0.70 7.99 -12.55
C TYR A 232 0.31 8.90 -13.72
N GLU A 233 0.89 10.11 -13.76
CA GLU A 233 0.72 11.04 -14.87
C GLU A 233 1.34 10.47 -16.14
N ASP A 234 0.51 10.22 -17.15
CA ASP A 234 0.92 9.65 -18.43
C ASP A 234 -0.12 9.94 -19.52
N ASP A 235 0.15 9.55 -20.77
CA ASP A 235 -0.83 9.60 -21.86
C ASP A 235 -1.93 8.54 -21.65
N CYS A 236 -3.11 9.01 -21.31
CA CYS A 236 -4.28 8.17 -21.08
C CYS A 236 -5.05 7.79 -22.36
N SER A 237 -4.56 8.14 -23.56
CA SER A 237 -5.29 7.96 -24.83
C SER A 237 -5.72 6.51 -25.07
N ALA A 238 -4.81 5.55 -24.86
CA ALA A 238 -5.10 4.13 -25.06
C ALA A 238 -6.12 3.60 -24.03
N VAL A 239 -6.04 4.06 -22.78
CA VAL A 239 -6.97 3.68 -21.72
C VAL A 239 -8.37 4.20 -22.02
N VAL A 240 -8.49 5.51 -22.30
CA VAL A 240 -9.77 6.15 -22.60
C VAL A 240 -10.41 5.53 -23.84
N LYS A 241 -9.62 5.29 -24.90
CA LYS A 241 -10.10 4.64 -26.12
C LYS A 241 -10.54 3.19 -25.85
N GLY A 242 -9.76 2.42 -25.09
CA GLY A 242 -10.09 1.04 -24.76
C GLY A 242 -11.40 0.90 -23.98
N ILE A 243 -11.64 1.80 -23.02
CA ILE A 243 -12.90 1.85 -22.25
C ILE A 243 -14.08 2.27 -23.16
N ALA A 244 -13.87 3.24 -24.05
CA ALA A 244 -14.91 3.67 -24.99
C ALA A 244 -15.28 2.57 -25.98
N ASP A 245 -14.29 1.89 -26.57
CA ASP A 245 -14.50 0.74 -27.47
C ASP A 245 -15.20 -0.42 -26.75
N PHE A 246 -14.84 -0.69 -25.51
CA PHE A 246 -15.50 -1.68 -24.66
C PHE A 246 -16.99 -1.36 -24.48
N GLN A 247 -17.33 -0.14 -24.04
CA GLN A 247 -18.74 0.22 -23.86
C GLN A 247 -19.53 0.15 -25.18
N ASN A 248 -18.95 0.58 -26.29
CA ASN A 248 -19.60 0.51 -27.59
C ASN A 248 -19.87 -0.93 -28.02
N LYS A 249 -18.91 -1.85 -27.85
CA LYS A 249 -19.08 -3.27 -28.16
C LYS A 249 -20.15 -3.94 -27.27
N MET A 250 -20.19 -3.63 -25.98
CA MET A 250 -21.23 -4.14 -25.09
C MET A 250 -22.63 -3.67 -25.51
N ARG A 251 -22.75 -2.43 -25.99
CA ARG A 251 -24.00 -1.85 -26.48
C ARG A 251 -24.52 -2.47 -27.78
N GLU A 252 -23.71 -3.20 -28.51
CA GLU A 252 -24.19 -3.99 -29.66
C GLU A 252 -25.14 -5.12 -29.22
N THR A 253 -25.02 -5.62 -27.98
CA THR A 253 -25.83 -6.68 -27.43
C THR A 253 -26.79 -6.21 -26.34
N ASP A 254 -26.44 -5.15 -25.60
CA ASP A 254 -27.22 -4.51 -24.55
C ASP A 254 -27.17 -2.98 -24.71
N SER A 255 -28.20 -2.41 -25.34
CA SER A 255 -28.26 -0.97 -25.67
C SER A 255 -28.16 -0.06 -24.43
N ASP A 256 -28.53 -0.55 -23.27
CA ASP A 256 -28.56 0.20 -22.00
C ASP A 256 -27.28 0.05 -21.19
N PHE A 257 -26.32 -0.78 -21.66
CA PHE A 257 -25.05 -0.98 -20.99
C PHE A 257 -24.29 0.34 -20.80
N SER A 258 -23.83 0.58 -19.61
CA SER A 258 -23.13 1.79 -19.26
C SER A 258 -21.87 1.53 -18.42
N VAL A 259 -20.86 2.37 -18.62
CA VAL A 259 -19.61 2.36 -17.85
C VAL A 259 -19.50 3.64 -17.03
N VAL A 260 -19.06 3.50 -15.79
CA VAL A 260 -18.69 4.62 -14.93
C VAL A 260 -17.24 4.46 -14.49
N VAL A 261 -16.41 5.46 -14.81
CA VAL A 261 -15.03 5.54 -14.34
C VAL A 261 -14.98 6.40 -13.09
N TYR A 262 -14.58 5.78 -11.99
CA TYR A 262 -14.27 6.45 -10.73
C TYR A 262 -12.81 6.91 -10.78
N LEU A 263 -12.62 8.18 -11.07
CA LEU A 263 -11.32 8.79 -11.32
C LEU A 263 -10.77 9.38 -10.03
N ALA A 264 -9.69 8.78 -9.49
CA ALA A 264 -9.01 9.30 -8.31
C ALA A 264 -8.41 10.68 -8.58
N GLU A 265 -8.63 11.64 -7.70
CA GLU A 265 -7.98 12.94 -7.76
C GLU A 265 -6.47 12.80 -7.64
N GLY A 266 -5.72 13.46 -8.53
CA GLY A 266 -4.27 13.39 -8.57
C GLY A 266 -3.71 13.84 -9.91
N LYS A 267 -2.42 13.59 -10.13
CA LYS A 267 -1.71 14.05 -11.33
C LYS A 267 -2.26 13.44 -12.63
N SER A 268 -2.80 12.23 -12.59
CA SER A 268 -3.38 11.54 -13.75
C SER A 268 -4.80 11.99 -14.12
N SER A 269 -5.51 12.71 -13.22
CA SER A 269 -6.92 13.03 -13.45
C SER A 269 -7.11 14.03 -14.59
N ALA A 270 -6.29 15.06 -14.66
CA ALA A 270 -6.39 16.08 -15.73
C ALA A 270 -6.07 15.50 -17.12
N PRO A 271 -4.97 14.75 -17.34
CA PRO A 271 -4.71 14.08 -18.62
C PRO A 271 -5.83 13.11 -19.03
N PHE A 272 -6.38 12.35 -18.09
CA PHE A 272 -7.50 11.44 -18.39
C PHE A 272 -8.74 12.19 -18.86
N GLU A 273 -9.16 13.25 -18.18
CA GLU A 273 -10.31 14.07 -18.55
C GLU A 273 -10.12 14.78 -19.89
N GLU A 274 -8.92 15.25 -20.17
CA GLU A 274 -8.60 15.88 -21.47
C GLU A 274 -8.83 14.89 -22.61
N LYS A 275 -8.28 13.68 -22.50
CA LYS A 275 -8.47 12.63 -23.51
C LYS A 275 -9.92 12.18 -23.63
N TRP A 276 -10.61 12.04 -22.49
CA TRP A 276 -12.04 11.73 -22.47
C TRP A 276 -12.87 12.73 -23.25
N LYS A 277 -12.59 14.04 -23.11
CA LYS A 277 -13.27 15.11 -23.86
C LYS A 277 -12.89 15.09 -25.35
N ILE A 278 -11.59 14.98 -25.66
CA ILE A 278 -11.09 14.97 -27.05
C ILE A 278 -11.70 13.81 -27.86
N LEU A 279 -11.78 12.62 -27.25
CA LEU A 279 -12.34 11.43 -27.88
C LEU A 279 -13.87 11.36 -27.82
N ASN A 280 -14.53 12.37 -27.25
CA ASN A 280 -15.98 12.39 -27.04
C ASN A 280 -16.50 11.06 -26.49
N SER A 281 -15.87 10.56 -25.43
CA SER A 281 -16.05 9.21 -24.92
C SER A 281 -17.44 9.00 -24.31
N PRO A 282 -18.09 7.86 -24.55
CA PRO A 282 -19.50 7.64 -24.21
C PRO A 282 -19.75 7.29 -22.74
N PHE A 283 -18.71 7.02 -21.95
CA PHE A 283 -18.83 6.63 -20.54
C PHE A 283 -18.83 7.85 -19.59
N LYS A 284 -19.29 7.63 -18.36
CA LYS A 284 -19.34 8.67 -17.32
C LYS A 284 -18.07 8.67 -16.47
N ILE A 285 -17.70 9.85 -15.96
CA ILE A 285 -16.63 10.01 -14.96
C ILE A 285 -17.23 10.53 -13.67
N VAL A 286 -16.77 9.95 -12.55
CA VAL A 286 -17.02 10.41 -11.17
C VAL A 286 -15.67 10.64 -10.51
N LYS A 287 -15.40 11.87 -10.07
CA LYS A 287 -14.17 12.19 -9.33
C LYS A 287 -14.25 11.67 -7.92
N ILE A 288 -13.17 11.03 -7.47
CA ILE A 288 -13.04 10.50 -6.12
C ILE A 288 -11.94 11.27 -5.41
N PRO A 289 -12.24 11.93 -4.27
CA PRO A 289 -11.23 12.61 -3.48
C PRO A 289 -10.27 11.60 -2.84
N PHE A 290 -9.21 12.09 -2.20
CA PHE A 290 -8.34 11.24 -1.40
C PHE A 290 -9.16 10.52 -0.32
N LEU A 291 -9.07 9.19 -0.30
CA LEU A 291 -9.71 8.32 0.68
C LEU A 291 -8.72 7.90 1.75
N GLN A 292 -9.19 7.78 2.98
CA GLN A 292 -8.41 7.12 4.03
C GLN A 292 -8.22 5.64 3.68
N GLN A 293 -7.19 5.00 4.22
CA GLN A 293 -6.81 3.64 3.80
C GLN A 293 -7.96 2.62 3.94
N GLU A 294 -8.73 2.68 5.03
CA GLU A 294 -9.86 1.78 5.25
C GLU A 294 -11.01 2.04 4.27
N GLU A 295 -11.26 3.31 3.96
CA GLU A 295 -12.27 3.71 2.98
C GLU A 295 -11.84 3.27 1.58
N PHE A 296 -10.56 3.42 1.25
CA PHE A 296 -9.98 2.96 -0.01
C PHE A 296 -10.10 1.43 -0.16
N ASP A 297 -9.69 0.69 0.87
CA ASP A 297 -9.73 -0.77 0.89
C ASP A 297 -11.16 -1.29 0.67
N TYR A 298 -12.17 -0.67 1.31
CA TYR A 298 -13.56 -1.00 1.07
C TYR A 298 -14.03 -0.57 -0.32
N PHE A 299 -13.70 0.66 -0.72
CA PHE A 299 -14.18 1.24 -2.00
C PHE A 299 -13.76 0.39 -3.20
N ILE A 300 -12.51 -0.07 -3.26
CA ILE A 300 -12.04 -0.86 -4.40
C ILE A 300 -12.76 -2.21 -4.51
N THR A 301 -13.27 -2.79 -3.42
CA THR A 301 -14.05 -4.04 -3.47
C THR A 301 -15.43 -3.87 -4.10
N THR A 302 -15.92 -2.64 -4.26
CA THR A 302 -17.21 -2.33 -4.89
C THR A 302 -17.12 -2.11 -6.40
N MET A 303 -15.94 -2.23 -6.98
CA MET A 303 -15.66 -2.03 -8.40
C MET A 303 -15.73 -3.35 -9.18
N ASP A 304 -15.83 -3.24 -10.50
CA ASP A 304 -15.77 -4.40 -11.42
C ASP A 304 -14.37 -4.53 -12.04
N PHE A 305 -13.60 -3.43 -12.08
CA PHE A 305 -12.27 -3.39 -12.67
C PHE A 305 -11.41 -2.28 -12.03
N LEU A 306 -10.12 -2.55 -11.85
CA LEU A 306 -9.21 -1.64 -11.15
C LEU A 306 -8.02 -1.26 -12.02
N PHE A 307 -7.73 0.04 -12.11
CA PHE A 307 -6.40 0.54 -12.46
C PHE A 307 -5.75 1.06 -11.18
N VAL A 308 -4.58 0.54 -10.85
CA VAL A 308 -3.85 0.90 -9.63
C VAL A 308 -2.39 1.21 -9.95
N ARG A 309 -1.75 1.98 -9.09
CA ARG A 309 -0.34 2.36 -9.21
C ARG A 309 0.40 2.13 -7.89
N GLY A 310 1.73 2.02 -8.00
CA GLY A 310 2.57 1.83 -6.82
C GLY A 310 2.35 0.46 -6.16
N GLU A 311 3.00 0.21 -5.03
CA GLU A 311 3.09 -1.13 -4.46
C GLU A 311 1.96 -1.43 -3.46
N ASP A 312 1.53 -0.45 -2.65
CA ASP A 312 0.43 -0.66 -1.70
C ASP A 312 -0.90 -0.92 -2.42
N SER A 313 -1.28 -0.07 -3.38
CA SER A 313 -2.53 -0.30 -4.12
C SER A 313 -2.48 -1.51 -5.06
N LEU A 314 -1.28 -1.92 -5.54
CA LEU A 314 -1.11 -3.21 -6.20
C LEU A 314 -1.47 -4.36 -5.25
N ALA A 315 -0.88 -4.37 -4.04
CA ALA A 315 -1.18 -5.40 -3.05
C ALA A 315 -2.68 -5.46 -2.72
N ARG A 316 -3.31 -4.28 -2.55
CA ARG A 316 -4.76 -4.20 -2.30
C ARG A 316 -5.56 -4.80 -3.46
N ALA A 317 -5.30 -4.37 -4.69
CA ALA A 317 -5.99 -4.88 -5.87
C ALA A 317 -5.81 -6.41 -6.03
N ALA A 318 -4.59 -6.91 -5.88
CA ALA A 318 -4.30 -8.33 -6.01
C ALA A 318 -5.05 -9.19 -4.97
N LEU A 319 -5.23 -8.68 -3.74
CA LEU A 319 -5.96 -9.37 -2.67
C LEU A 319 -7.49 -9.39 -2.86
N THR A 320 -8.06 -8.46 -3.66
CA THR A 320 -9.51 -8.44 -3.89
C THR A 320 -10.01 -9.59 -4.76
N GLY A 321 -9.14 -10.14 -5.61
CA GLY A 321 -9.53 -11.10 -6.65
C GLY A 321 -10.31 -10.49 -7.81
N LEU A 322 -10.44 -9.16 -7.87
CA LEU A 322 -11.02 -8.45 -9.00
C LEU A 322 -10.02 -8.33 -10.15
N PRO A 323 -10.47 -8.19 -11.40
CA PRO A 323 -9.60 -7.84 -12.52
C PRO A 323 -8.93 -6.49 -12.30
N TYR A 324 -7.62 -6.42 -12.52
CA TYR A 324 -6.87 -5.19 -12.32
C TYR A 324 -5.73 -5.02 -13.32
N ILE A 325 -5.28 -3.78 -13.47
CA ILE A 325 -4.08 -3.34 -14.18
C ILE A 325 -3.20 -2.58 -13.19
N TRP A 326 -1.92 -2.90 -13.20
CA TRP A 326 -0.93 -2.20 -12.40
C TRP A 326 -0.05 -1.33 -13.27
N GLN A 327 0.06 -0.05 -12.90
CA GLN A 327 1.08 0.85 -13.43
C GLN A 327 2.24 0.93 -12.42
N ALA A 328 3.37 0.38 -12.79
CA ALA A 328 4.59 0.47 -12.01
C ALA A 328 5.19 1.89 -12.12
N TYR A 329 5.89 2.33 -11.08
CA TYR A 329 6.61 3.60 -11.10
C TYR A 329 7.70 3.58 -12.17
N LYS A 330 7.73 4.62 -13.02
CA LYS A 330 8.73 4.76 -14.07
C LYS A 330 10.14 4.79 -13.48
N GLN A 331 11.01 3.93 -14.00
CA GLN A 331 12.40 3.79 -13.56
C GLN A 331 13.35 3.98 -14.74
N ASP A 332 14.62 4.26 -14.44
CA ASP A 332 15.66 4.36 -15.46
C ASP A 332 15.81 3.02 -16.20
N GLU A 333 16.19 3.08 -17.47
CA GLU A 333 16.42 1.90 -18.32
C GLU A 333 15.18 0.97 -18.43
N ASN A 334 13.99 1.51 -18.24
CA ASN A 334 12.73 0.74 -18.25
C ASN A 334 12.69 -0.44 -17.25
N TYR A 335 13.41 -0.34 -16.11
CA TYR A 335 13.45 -1.40 -15.11
C TYR A 335 12.07 -1.77 -14.54
N GLN A 336 11.08 -0.86 -14.59
CA GLN A 336 9.70 -1.18 -14.22
C GLN A 336 9.13 -2.35 -15.04
N LEU A 337 9.59 -2.58 -16.28
CA LEU A 337 9.17 -3.75 -17.08
C LEU A 337 9.66 -5.07 -16.49
N VAL A 338 10.82 -5.09 -15.84
CA VAL A 338 11.31 -6.27 -15.11
C VAL A 338 10.35 -6.63 -13.98
N LYS A 339 9.94 -5.65 -13.20
CA LYS A 339 8.95 -5.84 -12.11
C LYS A 339 7.59 -6.30 -12.62
N VAL A 340 7.13 -5.68 -13.71
CA VAL A 340 5.84 -6.03 -14.35
C VAL A 340 5.88 -7.45 -14.89
N ASN A 341 6.94 -7.82 -15.61
CA ASN A 341 7.10 -9.17 -16.15
C ASN A 341 7.21 -10.22 -15.04
N ALA A 342 7.93 -9.92 -13.95
CA ALA A 342 7.99 -10.81 -12.80
C ALA A 342 6.60 -11.10 -12.20
N LEU A 343 5.75 -10.08 -12.09
CA LEU A 343 4.37 -10.26 -11.60
C LEU A 343 3.51 -11.04 -12.61
N ILE A 344 3.63 -10.75 -13.90
CA ILE A 344 2.98 -11.50 -14.98
C ILE A 344 3.34 -12.99 -14.88
N ASP A 345 4.61 -13.30 -14.66
CA ASP A 345 5.09 -14.69 -14.51
C ASP A 345 4.51 -15.39 -13.28
N ARG A 346 4.28 -14.66 -12.17
CA ARG A 346 3.62 -15.21 -10.98
C ARG A 346 2.12 -15.46 -11.19
N MET A 347 1.49 -14.71 -12.11
CA MET A 347 0.04 -14.77 -12.36
C MET A 347 -0.37 -15.73 -13.45
N LYS A 348 0.44 -15.92 -14.49
CA LYS A 348 0.06 -16.61 -15.74
C LYS A 348 -0.56 -18.00 -15.55
N ASP A 349 -0.08 -18.76 -14.58
CA ASP A 349 -0.50 -20.16 -14.35
C ASP A 349 -1.93 -20.27 -13.76
N TYR A 350 -2.53 -19.16 -13.33
CA TYR A 350 -3.90 -19.09 -12.83
C TYR A 350 -4.94 -18.85 -13.94
N PHE A 351 -4.49 -18.60 -15.16
CA PHE A 351 -5.35 -18.23 -16.29
C PHE A 351 -5.22 -19.22 -17.44
N GLU A 352 -6.31 -19.37 -18.19
CA GLU A 352 -6.23 -19.97 -19.52
C GLU A 352 -5.38 -19.05 -20.43
N PRO A 353 -4.44 -19.60 -21.23
CA PRO A 353 -3.51 -18.79 -22.04
C PRO A 353 -4.20 -17.72 -22.90
N LYS A 354 -5.30 -18.05 -23.56
CA LYS A 354 -6.06 -17.12 -24.41
C LYS A 354 -6.68 -15.95 -23.67
N LEU A 355 -7.03 -16.14 -22.39
CA LEU A 355 -7.56 -15.08 -21.52
C LEU A 355 -6.45 -14.25 -20.92
N PHE A 356 -5.24 -14.79 -20.80
CA PHE A 356 -4.09 -14.10 -20.25
C PHE A 356 -3.33 -13.25 -21.27
N GLU A 357 -3.36 -13.63 -22.55
CA GLU A 357 -2.71 -12.87 -23.63
C GLU A 357 -3.06 -11.36 -23.65
N PRO A 358 -4.35 -10.94 -23.58
CA PRO A 358 -4.69 -9.53 -23.53
C PRO A 358 -4.19 -8.82 -22.27
N ILE A 359 -4.21 -9.52 -21.13
CA ILE A 359 -3.72 -9.00 -19.84
C ILE A 359 -2.22 -8.71 -19.96
N GLN A 360 -1.44 -9.69 -20.38
CA GLN A 360 0.00 -9.56 -20.57
C GLN A 360 0.35 -8.46 -21.57
N ALA A 361 -0.30 -8.47 -22.74
CA ALA A 361 -0.03 -7.51 -23.81
C ALA A 361 -0.32 -6.07 -23.37
N PHE A 362 -1.42 -5.85 -22.62
CA PHE A 362 -1.75 -4.52 -22.13
C PHE A 362 -0.81 -4.09 -21.01
N TRP A 363 -0.54 -4.93 -20.03
CA TRP A 363 0.34 -4.59 -18.91
C TRP A 363 1.75 -4.21 -19.39
N GLN A 364 2.31 -4.99 -20.32
CA GLN A 364 3.62 -4.70 -20.89
C GLN A 364 3.62 -3.37 -21.65
N SER A 365 2.67 -3.16 -22.58
CA SER A 365 2.62 -1.91 -23.36
C SER A 365 2.25 -0.69 -22.52
N TYR A 366 1.44 -0.84 -21.48
CA TYR A 366 1.03 0.25 -20.59
C TYR A 366 2.16 0.72 -19.66
N ASN A 367 3.12 -0.15 -19.37
CA ASN A 367 4.30 0.16 -18.56
C ASN A 367 5.57 0.41 -19.40
N ASP A 368 5.45 0.36 -20.72
CA ASP A 368 6.55 0.67 -21.64
C ASP A 368 6.46 2.14 -22.07
N TYR A 369 7.20 2.98 -21.38
CA TYR A 369 7.18 4.43 -21.62
C TYR A 369 7.94 4.87 -22.87
N GLU A 370 8.57 3.94 -23.60
CA GLU A 370 9.26 4.22 -24.86
C GLU A 370 8.39 3.94 -26.08
N ASN A 371 7.36 3.11 -25.93
CA ASN A 371 6.49 2.70 -27.01
C ASN A 371 5.03 3.13 -26.79
N THR A 372 4.29 3.22 -27.89
CA THR A 372 2.87 3.60 -27.82
C THR A 372 2.01 2.44 -27.31
N THR A 373 1.26 2.68 -26.26
CA THR A 373 0.28 1.72 -25.73
C THR A 373 -0.88 1.52 -26.71
N LYS A 374 -1.28 0.26 -26.92
CA LYS A 374 -2.43 -0.10 -27.76
C LYS A 374 -3.69 -0.27 -26.92
N SER A 375 -4.82 0.23 -27.39
CA SER A 375 -6.12 0.14 -26.68
C SER A 375 -6.81 -1.22 -26.81
N GLU A 376 -6.54 -1.95 -27.89
CA GLU A 376 -7.26 -3.20 -28.21
C GLU A 376 -7.11 -4.30 -27.15
N PRO A 377 -5.92 -4.60 -26.59
CA PRO A 377 -5.81 -5.60 -25.54
C PRO A 377 -6.62 -5.23 -24.30
N LEU A 378 -6.68 -3.94 -23.91
CA LEU A 378 -7.54 -3.47 -22.83
C LEU A 378 -9.01 -3.72 -23.11
N THR A 379 -9.47 -3.40 -24.35
CA THR A 379 -10.85 -3.64 -24.75
C THR A 379 -11.21 -5.12 -24.58
N LEU A 380 -10.36 -6.06 -25.02
CA LEU A 380 -10.55 -7.50 -24.88
C LEU A 380 -10.59 -7.90 -23.40
N MET A 381 -9.66 -7.42 -22.60
CA MET A 381 -9.62 -7.70 -21.18
C MET A 381 -10.88 -7.24 -20.45
N LEU A 382 -11.41 -6.04 -20.76
CA LEU A 382 -12.65 -5.52 -20.19
C LEU A 382 -13.88 -6.36 -20.64
N LEU A 383 -13.93 -6.79 -21.90
CA LEU A 383 -14.98 -7.68 -22.40
C LEU A 383 -14.97 -9.04 -21.66
N ASP A 384 -13.79 -9.62 -21.44
CA ASP A 384 -13.65 -10.86 -20.70
C ASP A 384 -13.99 -10.69 -19.22
N SER A 385 -13.71 -9.52 -18.63
CA SER A 385 -14.09 -9.18 -17.26
C SER A 385 -15.60 -9.03 -17.11
N ALA A 386 -16.27 -8.29 -18.00
CA ALA A 386 -17.72 -8.10 -17.99
C ALA A 386 -18.48 -9.43 -18.19
N ASN A 387 -17.89 -10.37 -18.93
CA ASN A 387 -18.43 -11.72 -19.13
C ASN A 387 -17.93 -12.76 -18.11
N HIS A 388 -17.23 -12.31 -17.05
CA HIS A 388 -16.67 -13.14 -15.97
C HIS A 388 -15.69 -14.24 -16.42
N LYS A 389 -15.12 -14.15 -17.63
CA LYS A 389 -14.25 -15.19 -18.19
C LYS A 389 -12.87 -15.22 -17.51
N ASN A 390 -12.29 -14.06 -17.22
CA ASN A 390 -10.98 -13.93 -16.57
C ASN A 390 -11.07 -13.83 -15.05
N GLN A 391 -12.29 -13.69 -14.47
CA GLN A 391 -12.53 -13.53 -13.03
C GLN A 391 -11.91 -14.66 -12.20
N LYS A 392 -12.03 -15.90 -12.70
CA LYS A 392 -11.51 -17.07 -12.00
C LYS A 392 -10.00 -16.98 -11.78
N GLY A 393 -9.23 -16.53 -12.79
CA GLY A 393 -7.78 -16.40 -12.68
C GLY A 393 -7.35 -15.38 -11.61
N PHE A 394 -7.97 -14.20 -11.60
CA PHE A 394 -7.72 -13.20 -10.55
C PHE A 394 -8.12 -13.70 -9.16
N SER A 395 -9.26 -14.37 -9.04
CA SER A 395 -9.74 -14.91 -7.77
C SER A 395 -8.84 -16.03 -7.24
N ASP A 396 -8.40 -16.96 -8.11
CA ASP A 396 -7.49 -18.04 -7.72
C ASP A 396 -6.11 -17.50 -7.31
N PHE A 397 -5.61 -16.48 -8.01
CA PHE A 397 -4.38 -15.80 -7.61
C PHE A 397 -4.53 -15.12 -6.25
N ALA A 398 -5.60 -14.35 -6.04
CA ALA A 398 -5.87 -13.73 -4.74
C ALA A 398 -5.96 -14.76 -3.61
N LYS A 399 -6.65 -15.88 -3.85
CA LYS A 399 -6.74 -16.99 -2.88
C LYS A 399 -5.35 -17.51 -2.51
N LYS A 400 -4.46 -17.70 -3.49
CA LYS A 400 -3.08 -18.12 -3.22
C LYS A 400 -2.32 -17.09 -2.40
N LEU A 401 -2.52 -15.79 -2.66
CA LEU A 401 -1.90 -14.72 -1.87
C LEU A 401 -2.36 -14.75 -0.40
N HIS A 402 -3.65 -14.99 -0.16
CA HIS A 402 -4.17 -15.19 1.21
C HIS A 402 -3.60 -16.45 1.88
N GLU A 403 -3.45 -17.55 1.14
CA GLU A 403 -2.84 -18.79 1.63
C GLU A 403 -1.34 -18.62 1.95
N ASN A 404 -0.62 -17.74 1.26
CA ASN A 404 0.78 -17.42 1.55
C ASN A 404 0.95 -16.72 2.91
N GLY A 405 -0.14 -16.23 3.51
CA GLY A 405 -0.18 -15.67 4.85
C GLY A 405 0.01 -14.16 4.91
N ASN A 406 -0.15 -13.63 6.12
CA ASN A 406 -0.08 -12.21 6.43
C ASN A 406 1.32 -11.80 6.87
N LEU A 407 1.92 -10.84 6.20
CA LEU A 407 3.24 -10.29 6.53
C LEU A 407 3.36 -9.91 8.00
N ALA A 408 2.34 -9.27 8.57
CA ALA A 408 2.37 -8.84 9.98
C ALA A 408 2.39 -10.05 10.94
N GLU A 409 1.66 -11.12 10.63
CA GLU A 409 1.68 -12.37 11.41
C GLU A 409 3.04 -13.07 11.30
N HIS A 410 3.58 -13.19 10.09
CA HIS A 410 4.91 -13.77 9.86
C HIS A 410 6.00 -13.01 10.60
N LEU A 411 5.90 -11.68 10.61
CA LEU A 411 6.84 -10.81 11.33
C LEU A 411 6.75 -11.04 12.86
N LEU A 412 5.55 -11.08 13.42
CA LEU A 412 5.35 -11.35 14.84
C LEU A 412 5.82 -12.76 15.23
N ASN A 413 5.53 -13.77 14.41
CA ASN A 413 5.99 -15.14 14.60
C ASN A 413 7.52 -15.24 14.57
N TYR A 414 8.18 -14.53 13.63
CA TYR A 414 9.62 -14.44 13.58
C TYR A 414 10.19 -13.81 14.88
N ILE A 415 9.62 -12.68 15.33
CA ILE A 415 10.03 -12.01 16.56
C ILE A 415 9.84 -12.94 17.78
N ASP A 416 8.75 -13.68 17.86
CA ASP A 416 8.48 -14.61 18.94
C ASP A 416 9.44 -15.81 18.96
N GLY A 417 9.92 -16.22 17.78
CA GLY A 417 10.93 -17.27 17.64
C GLY A 417 12.36 -16.84 18.00
N LEU A 418 12.62 -15.55 18.21
CA LEU A 418 13.95 -15.08 18.61
C LEU A 418 14.32 -15.60 20.00
N SER A 419 15.30 -16.49 20.07
CA SER A 419 15.94 -16.94 21.31
C SER A 419 17.16 -16.07 21.59
N LEU A 420 17.16 -15.38 22.74
CA LEU A 420 18.23 -14.47 23.18
C LEU A 420 18.53 -14.62 24.64
#